data_7b2e657c94f5d9ed76e0f40dc0b9b476
#
_entry.id   7b2e657c94f5d9ed76e0f40dc0b9b476
#
_cell.length_a   1.000
_cell.length_b   1.000
_cell.length_c   1.000
_cell.angle_alpha   90.00
_cell.angle_beta   90.00
_cell.angle_gamma   90.00
#
_symmetry.space_group_name_H-M   'P 1'
#
loop_
_entity.id
_entity.type
_entity.pdbx_description
1 polymer ?
#
loop_
_entity_poly.entity_id
_entity_poly.type
_entity_poly.pdbx_seq_one_letter_code
_entity_poly.pdbx_strand_id
1 'polypeptide(L)'
;MPAGGDTWLYLEAATPGKANGKNGYAARAQEPVIETAAGFYEKAVQVAISAPAGQEIRYTTDGSEPTRASKRYTGPIAVSKTTVIRARAFADDLLGSTTAGSTFFINDPSIVPVMSVYTGDAYLYNQKTGVMVKGSGNIPNYEKDWEYPIQIEYFDASGQRQLSQMATFRVTSHSSRSLRQKSLGLFARKAFGSNTFDYAFFDNRPYTQYSSLLLRSTNSDHRSCRMRDAVLGEISEGLGLYYQAAQPIVVYLNGEYFGHYNLREKANKDSLAQWAGVTDPAAIRACDILERTGTLDSNVLHGSNQDWVELMNFVKSHDLNDPSNLQYVTDRLDVDSLFNYVIFNMIIGNYDVTNVRMYRFPGGKWTFFLHDIEAGCMSFDESPVDIFLRGKNAKAAGFPHWVLAALLEVPEYKDYFLRRTAEIIESNFLFSLQVEPVFNKYIDTIGQLLPRHIKKFPGLTIKDWTANVNAAMNYARMRPKRVIGWLSKRFGLSAAQQDAYFAHTLELLSQYNVK
;
A
#
# COMPACT_ATOMS: atom_id res chain seq x y z
N MET A 1 -28.42 4.58 27.11
CA MET A 1 -29.73 4.79 27.81
C MET A 1 -30.24 6.18 27.48
N PRO A 2 -31.57 6.41 27.31
CA PRO A 2 -32.09 7.75 27.26
C PRO A 2 -31.81 8.48 28.58
N ALA A 3 -31.74 9.79 28.56
CA ALA A 3 -31.49 10.57 29.77
C ALA A 3 -32.58 10.27 30.82
N GLY A 4 -32.21 9.67 31.96
CA GLY A 4 -33.10 9.30 33.06
C GLY A 4 -33.93 8.00 32.87
N GLY A 5 -33.51 7.13 31.94
CA GLY A 5 -34.18 5.83 31.72
C GLY A 5 -33.31 4.64 32.14
N ASP A 6 -33.96 3.60 32.63
CA ASP A 6 -33.30 2.35 33.07
C ASP A 6 -33.15 1.31 31.95
N THR A 7 -33.66 1.58 30.75
CA THR A 7 -33.65 0.66 29.61
C THR A 7 -32.74 1.14 28.49
N TRP A 8 -31.95 0.24 27.95
CA TRP A 8 -31.13 0.51 26.77
C TRP A 8 -32.00 0.58 25.52
N LEU A 9 -31.86 1.68 24.74
CA LEU A 9 -32.55 1.88 23.47
C LEU A 9 -31.54 2.19 22.38
N TYR A 10 -31.86 1.78 21.15
CA TYR A 10 -31.18 2.21 19.94
C TYR A 10 -31.63 3.61 19.55
N LEU A 11 -30.68 4.49 19.21
CA LEU A 11 -30.97 5.84 18.73
C LEU A 11 -30.65 5.96 17.24
N GLU A 12 -31.42 6.77 16.51
CA GLU A 12 -31.14 7.03 15.08
C GLU A 12 -29.81 7.75 14.84
N ALA A 13 -29.42 8.61 15.75
CA ALA A 13 -28.18 9.37 15.67
C ALA A 13 -27.44 9.35 17.00
N ALA A 14 -26.12 9.30 16.92
CA ALA A 14 -25.25 9.49 18.08
C ALA A 14 -25.34 10.93 18.57
N THR A 15 -25.32 11.12 19.90
CA THR A 15 -25.38 12.43 20.57
C THR A 15 -24.12 12.70 21.41
N PRO A 16 -22.90 12.70 20.82
CA PRO A 16 -21.67 12.86 21.58
C PRO A 16 -21.65 14.21 22.31
N GLY A 17 -21.38 14.16 23.63
CA GLY A 17 -21.33 15.33 24.49
C GLY A 17 -22.68 15.97 24.85
N LYS A 18 -23.80 15.33 24.50
CA LYS A 18 -25.16 15.79 24.84
C LYS A 18 -25.95 14.63 25.43
N ALA A 19 -27.02 14.97 26.19
CA ALA A 19 -27.95 13.97 26.69
C ALA A 19 -28.66 13.28 25.51
N ASN A 20 -28.78 11.96 25.60
CA ASN A 20 -29.59 11.19 24.63
C ASN A 20 -31.05 11.64 24.66
N GLY A 21 -31.69 11.71 23.47
CA GLY A 21 -33.12 11.99 23.38
C GLY A 21 -33.97 10.90 24.07
N LYS A 22 -35.20 11.25 24.39
CA LYS A 22 -36.15 10.31 25.04
C LYS A 22 -36.67 9.24 24.08
N ASN A 23 -36.61 9.48 22.76
CA ASN A 23 -37.14 8.59 21.74
C ASN A 23 -36.04 7.67 21.24
N GLY A 24 -36.24 6.39 21.37
CA GLY A 24 -35.37 5.33 20.87
C GLY A 24 -36.18 4.07 20.60
N TYR A 25 -35.51 3.11 19.98
CA TYR A 25 -36.12 1.84 19.58
C TYR A 25 -35.63 0.71 20.48
N ALA A 26 -36.51 -0.21 20.87
CA ALA A 26 -36.14 -1.38 21.67
C ALA A 26 -35.29 -2.38 20.87
N ALA A 27 -35.46 -2.42 19.55
CA ALA A 27 -34.74 -3.31 18.66
C ALA A 27 -34.45 -2.63 17.31
N ARG A 28 -33.63 -3.28 16.51
CA ARG A 28 -33.33 -2.92 15.13
C ARG A 28 -34.01 -3.89 14.16
N ALA A 29 -34.51 -3.38 13.03
CA ALA A 29 -35.00 -4.21 11.94
C ALA A 29 -33.88 -5.17 11.45
N GLN A 30 -34.25 -6.33 10.99
CA GLN A 30 -33.31 -7.30 10.43
C GLN A 30 -32.80 -6.80 9.07
N GLU A 31 -31.51 -7.01 8.80
CA GLU A 31 -30.90 -6.69 7.51
C GLU A 31 -31.61 -7.47 6.38
N PRO A 32 -31.98 -6.80 5.26
CA PRO A 32 -32.55 -7.50 4.12
C PRO A 32 -31.50 -8.38 3.44
N VAL A 33 -31.95 -9.46 2.81
CA VAL A 33 -31.09 -10.35 2.03
C VAL A 33 -31.25 -10.03 0.55
N ILE A 34 -30.14 -9.73 -0.13
CA ILE A 34 -30.09 -9.66 -1.59
C ILE A 34 -29.88 -11.10 -2.08
N GLU A 35 -30.98 -11.73 -2.56
CA GLU A 35 -31.03 -13.16 -2.90
C GLU A 35 -30.23 -13.47 -4.16
N THR A 36 -30.17 -12.51 -5.10
CA THR A 36 -29.41 -12.66 -6.34
C THR A 36 -27.92 -12.50 -6.03
N ALA A 37 -27.11 -13.47 -6.43
CA ALA A 37 -25.66 -13.45 -6.19
C ALA A 37 -25.01 -12.21 -6.82
N ALA A 38 -24.14 -11.52 -6.05
CA ALA A 38 -23.29 -10.47 -6.60
C ALA A 38 -22.28 -11.06 -7.58
N GLY A 39 -21.86 -10.31 -8.60
CA GLY A 39 -20.85 -10.75 -9.54
C GLY A 39 -21.14 -10.37 -10.99
N PHE A 40 -20.60 -11.16 -11.91
CA PHE A 40 -20.54 -10.86 -13.34
C PHE A 40 -21.64 -11.59 -14.11
N TYR A 41 -22.35 -10.83 -14.95
CA TYR A 41 -23.45 -11.31 -15.77
C TYR A 41 -23.26 -10.87 -17.23
N GLU A 42 -23.47 -11.77 -18.17
CA GLU A 42 -23.40 -11.45 -19.60
C GLU A 42 -24.57 -10.58 -20.07
N LYS A 43 -25.73 -10.70 -19.39
CA LYS A 43 -26.98 -10.02 -19.73
C LYS A 43 -27.62 -9.39 -18.50
N ALA A 44 -28.60 -8.56 -18.73
CA ALA A 44 -29.42 -8.00 -17.66
C ALA A 44 -29.95 -9.08 -16.70
N VAL A 45 -29.92 -8.77 -15.40
CA VAL A 45 -30.36 -9.66 -14.33
C VAL A 45 -31.49 -9.03 -13.52
N GLN A 46 -32.39 -9.87 -13.00
CA GLN A 46 -33.43 -9.47 -12.07
C GLN A 46 -32.95 -9.70 -10.64
N VAL A 47 -32.79 -8.62 -9.87
CA VAL A 47 -32.27 -8.70 -8.49
C VAL A 47 -33.45 -8.78 -7.53
N ALA A 48 -33.55 -9.91 -6.85
CA ALA A 48 -34.53 -10.17 -5.80
C ALA A 48 -33.95 -9.82 -4.43
N ILE A 49 -34.79 -9.21 -3.57
CA ILE A 49 -34.45 -8.81 -2.20
C ILE A 49 -35.56 -9.27 -1.28
N SER A 50 -35.22 -9.85 -0.13
CA SER A 50 -36.17 -10.26 0.89
C SER A 50 -35.89 -9.63 2.25
N ALA A 51 -36.93 -9.54 3.08
CA ALA A 51 -36.83 -9.17 4.49
C ALA A 51 -37.96 -9.87 5.27
N PRO A 52 -37.89 -9.97 6.61
CA PRO A 52 -38.95 -10.51 7.43
C PRO A 52 -40.31 -9.79 7.20
N ALA A 53 -41.39 -10.54 7.38
CA ALA A 53 -42.74 -9.99 7.26
C ALA A 53 -42.91 -8.76 8.15
N GLY A 54 -43.64 -7.75 7.65
CA GLY A 54 -43.87 -6.50 8.35
C GLY A 54 -42.74 -5.46 8.23
N GLN A 55 -41.64 -5.77 7.55
CA GLN A 55 -40.57 -4.82 7.28
C GLN A 55 -40.64 -4.32 5.82
N GLU A 56 -40.55 -3.02 5.64
CA GLU A 56 -40.49 -2.38 4.34
C GLU A 56 -39.02 -2.26 3.87
N ILE A 57 -38.74 -2.72 2.66
CA ILE A 57 -37.40 -2.60 2.06
C ILE A 57 -37.32 -1.30 1.25
N ARG A 58 -36.30 -0.49 1.51
CA ARG A 58 -35.87 0.65 0.71
C ARG A 58 -34.50 0.38 0.07
N TYR A 59 -34.30 0.87 -1.15
CA TYR A 59 -33.05 0.64 -1.86
C TYR A 59 -32.54 1.85 -2.64
N THR A 60 -31.25 1.86 -2.93
CA THR A 60 -30.55 2.81 -3.79
C THR A 60 -29.72 2.07 -4.84
N THR A 61 -29.34 2.76 -5.91
CA THR A 61 -28.51 2.23 -7.01
C THR A 61 -27.32 3.13 -7.33
N ASP A 62 -27.04 4.10 -6.48
CA ASP A 62 -25.99 5.13 -6.63
C ASP A 62 -24.90 5.05 -5.54
N GLY A 63 -24.91 3.98 -4.74
CA GLY A 63 -23.98 3.80 -3.61
C GLY A 63 -24.38 4.53 -2.33
N SER A 64 -25.43 5.37 -2.34
CA SER A 64 -25.91 6.08 -1.15
C SER A 64 -26.56 5.13 -0.15
N GLU A 65 -26.57 5.52 1.13
CA GLU A 65 -27.27 4.80 2.19
C GLU A 65 -28.79 4.91 1.99
N PRO A 66 -29.54 3.77 1.94
CA PRO A 66 -31.00 3.83 1.84
C PRO A 66 -31.63 4.45 3.09
N THR A 67 -32.57 5.36 2.88
CA THR A 67 -33.37 6.01 3.90
C THR A 67 -34.86 5.68 3.72
N ARG A 68 -35.73 6.06 4.66
CA ARG A 68 -37.20 5.93 4.49
C ARG A 68 -37.72 6.68 3.26
N ALA A 69 -36.98 7.68 2.75
CA ALA A 69 -37.34 8.43 1.53
C ALA A 69 -36.82 7.76 0.24
N SER A 70 -35.95 6.76 0.34
CA SER A 70 -35.41 6.05 -0.82
C SER A 70 -36.47 5.20 -1.50
N LYS A 71 -36.22 4.73 -2.72
CA LYS A 71 -37.17 3.94 -3.51
C LYS A 71 -37.58 2.67 -2.75
N ARG A 72 -38.87 2.41 -2.72
CA ARG A 72 -39.47 1.21 -2.10
C ARG A 72 -39.26 0.01 -3.02
N TYR A 73 -38.87 -1.10 -2.45
CA TYR A 73 -38.79 -2.37 -3.17
C TYR A 73 -40.18 -3.00 -3.22
N THR A 74 -40.69 -3.25 -4.41
CA THR A 74 -41.99 -3.85 -4.65
C THR A 74 -41.94 -5.13 -5.50
N GLY A 75 -40.75 -5.56 -5.89
CA GLY A 75 -40.47 -6.72 -6.72
C GLY A 75 -39.10 -6.64 -7.36
N PRO A 76 -38.66 -7.67 -8.09
CA PRO A 76 -37.31 -7.77 -8.63
C PRO A 76 -36.88 -6.53 -9.42
N ILE A 77 -35.64 -6.08 -9.18
CA ILE A 77 -35.04 -4.90 -9.80
C ILE A 77 -34.34 -5.33 -11.08
N ALA A 78 -34.73 -4.80 -12.21
CA ALA A 78 -34.05 -5.03 -13.48
C ALA A 78 -32.73 -4.23 -13.53
N VAL A 79 -31.60 -4.94 -13.60
CA VAL A 79 -30.25 -4.39 -13.73
C VAL A 79 -29.71 -4.70 -15.11
N SER A 80 -29.59 -3.69 -15.97
CA SER A 80 -29.14 -3.82 -17.37
C SER A 80 -27.77 -3.19 -17.64
N LYS A 81 -27.16 -2.57 -16.66
CA LYS A 81 -25.80 -2.01 -16.66
C LYS A 81 -25.13 -2.25 -15.31
N THR A 82 -23.81 -2.24 -15.26
CA THR A 82 -23.07 -2.38 -14.00
C THR A 82 -23.62 -1.42 -12.94
N THR A 83 -24.08 -1.98 -11.81
CA THR A 83 -24.84 -1.25 -10.78
C THR A 83 -24.54 -1.83 -9.40
N VAL A 84 -24.42 -0.96 -8.42
CA VAL A 84 -24.45 -1.31 -6.98
C VAL A 84 -25.88 -1.18 -6.49
N ILE A 85 -26.41 -2.21 -5.84
CA ILE A 85 -27.66 -2.13 -5.11
C ILE A 85 -27.36 -2.13 -3.62
N ARG A 86 -27.89 -1.13 -2.90
CA ARG A 86 -27.91 -1.11 -1.44
C ARG A 86 -29.35 -1.19 -0.98
N ALA A 87 -29.62 -2.00 0.04
CA ALA A 87 -30.96 -2.21 0.57
C ALA A 87 -30.96 -2.14 2.10
N ARG A 88 -32.02 -1.54 2.65
CA ARG A 88 -32.24 -1.39 4.09
C ARG A 88 -33.71 -1.63 4.42
N ALA A 89 -33.96 -2.31 5.53
CA ALA A 89 -35.31 -2.60 5.99
C ALA A 89 -35.72 -1.63 7.11
N PHE A 90 -37.02 -1.29 7.12
CA PHE A 90 -37.62 -0.39 8.07
C PHE A 90 -38.95 -0.97 8.58
N ALA A 91 -39.25 -0.72 9.85
CA ALA A 91 -40.56 -0.90 10.47
C ALA A 91 -40.81 0.28 11.41
N ASP A 92 -42.05 0.50 11.81
CA ASP A 92 -42.42 1.71 12.58
C ASP A 92 -41.89 1.68 14.02
N ASP A 93 -41.83 0.50 14.61
CA ASP A 93 -41.39 0.26 15.99
C ASP A 93 -39.91 -0.14 16.12
N LEU A 94 -39.19 -0.24 15.00
CA LEU A 94 -37.79 -0.66 14.95
C LEU A 94 -36.88 0.44 14.38
N LEU A 95 -35.66 0.54 14.92
CA LEU A 95 -34.60 1.26 14.24
C LEU A 95 -34.32 0.60 12.88
N GLY A 96 -34.15 1.39 11.83
CA GLY A 96 -33.80 0.84 10.52
C GLY A 96 -32.59 -0.14 10.58
N SER A 97 -32.63 -1.19 9.78
CA SER A 97 -31.61 -2.25 9.75
C SER A 97 -30.21 -1.71 9.43
N THR A 98 -29.20 -2.56 9.54
CA THR A 98 -27.96 -2.41 8.77
C THR A 98 -28.28 -2.52 7.28
N THR A 99 -27.31 -2.14 6.43
CA THR A 99 -27.52 -2.05 4.98
C THR A 99 -26.82 -3.19 4.27
N ALA A 100 -27.59 -4.03 3.59
CA ALA A 100 -27.06 -4.98 2.62
C ALA A 100 -26.60 -4.26 1.35
N GLY A 101 -25.54 -4.75 0.72
CA GLY A 101 -25.03 -4.18 -0.52
C GLY A 101 -24.43 -5.25 -1.44
N SER A 102 -24.65 -5.11 -2.75
CA SER A 102 -24.09 -6.00 -3.76
C SER A 102 -23.88 -5.30 -5.09
N THR A 103 -22.78 -5.66 -5.77
CA THR A 103 -22.45 -5.16 -7.10
C THR A 103 -22.79 -6.21 -8.16
N PHE A 104 -23.44 -5.77 -9.23
CA PHE A 104 -23.79 -6.55 -10.41
C PHE A 104 -23.09 -5.95 -11.61
N PHE A 105 -22.10 -6.66 -12.17
CA PHE A 105 -21.37 -6.26 -13.36
C PHE A 105 -22.09 -6.84 -14.58
N ILE A 106 -22.55 -5.98 -15.50
CA ILE A 106 -23.34 -6.40 -16.66
C ILE A 106 -22.53 -6.20 -17.93
N ASN A 107 -22.30 -7.29 -18.67
CA ASN A 107 -21.49 -7.31 -19.89
C ASN A 107 -20.13 -6.58 -19.69
N ASP A 108 -19.52 -6.84 -18.56
CA ASP A 108 -18.30 -6.14 -18.11
C ASP A 108 -17.32 -7.12 -17.45
N PRO A 109 -16.80 -8.12 -18.23
CA PRO A 109 -15.89 -9.12 -17.70
C PRO A 109 -14.57 -8.48 -17.23
N SER A 110 -13.98 -9.06 -16.20
CA SER A 110 -12.63 -8.71 -15.77
C SER A 110 -11.70 -9.90 -15.91
N ILE A 111 -10.46 -9.62 -16.26
CA ILE A 111 -9.36 -10.59 -16.36
C ILE A 111 -8.45 -10.57 -15.14
N VAL A 112 -8.73 -9.68 -14.19
CA VAL A 112 -7.99 -9.49 -12.95
C VAL A 112 -8.99 -9.35 -11.80
N PRO A 113 -8.55 -9.49 -10.55
CA PRO A 113 -9.41 -9.22 -9.41
C PRO A 113 -10.03 -7.82 -9.46
N VAL A 114 -11.24 -7.70 -8.93
CA VAL A 114 -12.01 -6.46 -8.90
C VAL A 114 -12.31 -6.05 -7.47
N MET A 115 -12.03 -4.80 -7.13
CA MET A 115 -12.51 -4.18 -5.91
C MET A 115 -13.65 -3.22 -6.23
N SER A 116 -14.87 -3.57 -5.84
CA SER A 116 -16.00 -2.65 -5.88
C SER A 116 -16.12 -1.94 -4.53
N VAL A 117 -16.07 -0.62 -4.55
CA VAL A 117 -16.22 0.20 -3.35
C VAL A 117 -17.35 1.20 -3.55
N TYR A 118 -18.18 1.37 -2.53
CA TYR A 118 -19.31 2.29 -2.65
C TYR A 118 -19.69 2.97 -1.33
N THR A 119 -20.08 4.22 -1.47
CA THR A 119 -20.45 5.10 -0.37
C THR A 119 -21.31 6.26 -0.89
N GLY A 120 -21.87 7.06 0.00
CA GLY A 120 -22.67 8.22 -0.38
C GLY A 120 -21.84 9.32 -1.06
N ASP A 121 -22.41 9.97 -2.07
CA ASP A 121 -21.79 11.08 -2.80
C ASP A 121 -21.39 12.26 -1.90
N ALA A 122 -22.04 12.42 -0.76
CA ALA A 122 -21.66 13.41 0.24
C ALA A 122 -20.21 13.24 0.73
N TYR A 123 -19.70 12.01 0.78
CA TYR A 123 -18.32 11.71 1.18
C TYR A 123 -17.33 11.79 0.02
N LEU A 124 -17.82 11.68 -1.22
CA LEU A 124 -16.97 11.68 -2.42
C LEU A 124 -16.89 13.05 -3.07
N TYR A 125 -18.02 13.64 -3.48
CA TYR A 125 -18.05 14.76 -4.42
C TYR A 125 -18.67 16.04 -3.87
N ASN A 126 -19.25 16.04 -2.68
CA ASN A 126 -19.80 17.25 -2.07
C ASN A 126 -18.70 18.30 -1.85
N GLN A 127 -18.96 19.55 -2.22
CA GLN A 127 -17.95 20.62 -2.13
C GLN A 127 -17.49 20.94 -0.70
N LYS A 128 -18.29 20.62 0.32
CA LYS A 128 -17.94 20.87 1.74
C LYS A 128 -17.27 19.66 2.38
N THR A 129 -17.66 18.45 2.03
CA THR A 129 -17.31 17.21 2.74
C THR A 129 -16.66 16.14 1.86
N GLY A 130 -16.77 16.22 0.53
CA GLY A 130 -16.30 15.17 -0.37
C GLY A 130 -14.78 15.17 -0.53
N VAL A 131 -14.15 14.00 -0.35
CA VAL A 131 -12.68 13.86 -0.41
C VAL A 131 -12.10 13.77 -1.83
N MET A 132 -12.95 13.57 -2.85
CA MET A 132 -12.49 13.47 -4.24
C MET A 132 -12.36 14.83 -4.92
N VAL A 133 -12.83 15.91 -4.31
CA VAL A 133 -12.85 17.26 -4.85
C VAL A 133 -11.94 18.21 -4.08
N LYS A 134 -11.58 19.34 -4.70
CA LYS A 134 -10.83 20.40 -4.02
C LYS A 134 -11.66 21.02 -2.89
N GLY A 135 -12.97 21.14 -3.10
CA GLY A 135 -13.86 21.82 -2.17
C GLY A 135 -13.76 23.35 -2.23
N SER A 136 -14.50 24.00 -1.34
CA SER A 136 -14.61 25.47 -1.26
C SER A 136 -13.74 26.11 -0.16
N GLY A 137 -13.00 25.31 0.62
CA GLY A 137 -12.12 25.81 1.69
C GLY A 137 -10.72 26.18 1.22
N ASN A 138 -9.94 26.80 2.11
CA ASN A 138 -8.54 27.16 1.84
C ASN A 138 -7.64 25.94 1.71
N ILE A 139 -7.92 24.88 2.47
CA ILE A 139 -7.23 23.59 2.37
C ILE A 139 -8.10 22.67 1.51
N PRO A 140 -7.56 22.12 0.42
CA PRO A 140 -8.28 21.15 -0.41
C PRO A 140 -8.86 20.00 0.41
N ASN A 141 -10.09 19.57 0.08
CA ASN A 141 -10.74 18.50 0.82
C ASN A 141 -9.94 17.19 0.78
N TYR A 142 -9.28 16.89 -0.35
CA TYR A 142 -8.45 15.69 -0.50
C TYR A 142 -7.13 15.75 0.31
N GLU A 143 -6.75 16.89 0.86
CA GLU A 143 -5.58 17.04 1.74
C GLU A 143 -5.95 16.88 3.23
N LYS A 144 -7.24 16.93 3.55
CA LYS A 144 -7.72 16.69 4.90
C LYS A 144 -7.73 15.18 5.16
N ASP A 145 -7.30 14.78 6.36
CA ASP A 145 -7.27 13.37 6.76
C ASP A 145 -8.66 12.86 7.18
N TRP A 146 -9.70 13.27 6.45
CA TRP A 146 -11.07 12.81 6.69
C TRP A 146 -11.22 11.33 6.34
N GLU A 147 -11.78 10.59 7.28
CA GLU A 147 -12.05 9.17 7.15
C GLU A 147 -13.57 8.95 7.16
N TYR A 148 -14.09 8.30 6.13
CA TYR A 148 -15.51 8.08 5.93
C TYR A 148 -15.84 6.60 5.75
N PRO A 149 -17.08 6.18 6.09
CA PRO A 149 -17.53 4.80 5.87
C PRO A 149 -17.63 4.48 4.37
N ILE A 150 -17.29 3.23 4.04
CA ILE A 150 -17.36 2.67 2.69
C ILE A 150 -17.68 1.19 2.78
N GLN A 151 -18.51 0.69 1.86
CA GLN A 151 -18.65 -0.74 1.65
C GLN A 151 -17.60 -1.21 0.64
N ILE A 152 -17.03 -2.38 0.87
CA ILE A 152 -16.02 -3.01 0.03
C ILE A 152 -16.54 -4.39 -0.37
N GLU A 153 -16.43 -4.71 -1.66
CA GLU A 153 -16.55 -6.06 -2.18
C GLU A 153 -15.29 -6.39 -3.00
N TYR A 154 -14.71 -7.54 -2.73
CA TYR A 154 -13.56 -8.04 -3.49
C TYR A 154 -13.98 -9.30 -4.24
N PHE A 155 -13.75 -9.28 -5.54
CA PHE A 155 -13.95 -10.39 -6.46
C PHE A 155 -12.58 -10.85 -6.96
N ASP A 156 -12.30 -12.14 -6.88
CA ASP A 156 -11.06 -12.69 -7.40
C ASP A 156 -11.04 -12.71 -8.95
N ALA A 157 -9.94 -13.19 -9.53
CA ALA A 157 -9.79 -13.25 -10.98
C ALA A 157 -10.78 -14.20 -11.67
N SER A 158 -11.42 -15.11 -10.93
CA SER A 158 -12.49 -15.98 -11.43
C SER A 158 -13.86 -15.28 -11.42
N GLY A 159 -13.96 -14.08 -10.86
CA GLY A 159 -15.20 -13.32 -10.67
C GLY A 159 -16.01 -13.72 -9.44
N GLN A 160 -15.48 -14.56 -8.57
CA GLN A 160 -16.11 -14.98 -7.31
C GLN A 160 -15.93 -13.91 -6.26
N ARG A 161 -17.02 -13.52 -5.56
CA ARG A 161 -16.94 -12.59 -4.44
C ARG A 161 -16.34 -13.28 -3.22
N GLN A 162 -15.15 -12.84 -2.82
CA GLN A 162 -14.39 -13.39 -1.70
C GLN A 162 -14.56 -12.58 -0.40
N LEU A 163 -14.86 -11.27 -0.53
CA LEU A 163 -15.07 -10.40 0.62
C LEU A 163 -16.23 -9.45 0.35
N SER A 164 -17.05 -9.22 1.38
CA SER A 164 -18.02 -8.13 1.43
C SER A 164 -18.04 -7.58 2.86
N GLN A 165 -17.59 -6.34 3.05
CA GLN A 165 -17.39 -5.77 4.38
C GLN A 165 -17.52 -4.26 4.39
N MET A 166 -18.15 -3.72 5.45
CA MET A 166 -18.07 -2.30 5.77
C MET A 166 -16.69 -1.96 6.34
N ALA A 167 -16.16 -0.83 5.93
CA ALA A 167 -14.86 -0.31 6.32
C ALA A 167 -14.89 1.22 6.37
N THR A 168 -13.74 1.83 6.57
CA THR A 168 -13.55 3.26 6.33
C THR A 168 -12.51 3.49 5.24
N PHE A 169 -12.59 4.64 4.59
CA PHE A 169 -11.59 5.07 3.62
C PHE A 169 -11.18 6.52 3.83
N ARG A 170 -9.97 6.82 3.36
CA ARG A 170 -9.48 8.20 3.20
C ARG A 170 -8.56 8.29 1.99
N VAL A 171 -8.41 9.49 1.45
CA VAL A 171 -7.38 9.77 0.44
C VAL A 171 -6.00 9.66 1.11
N THR A 172 -5.10 8.92 0.49
CA THR A 172 -3.73 8.71 0.97
C THR A 172 -2.71 9.27 -0.01
N SER A 173 -1.41 9.11 0.28
CA SER A 173 -0.30 9.73 -0.43
C SER A 173 -0.11 11.21 -0.03
N HIS A 174 0.90 11.85 -0.58
CA HIS A 174 1.20 13.26 -0.32
C HIS A 174 0.97 14.09 -1.60
N SER A 175 1.92 14.11 -2.51
CA SER A 175 1.87 14.95 -3.72
C SER A 175 0.79 14.53 -4.73
N SER A 176 0.42 13.25 -4.77
CA SER A 176 -0.56 12.72 -5.73
C SER A 176 -2.03 12.84 -5.29
N ARG A 177 -2.32 13.41 -4.11
CA ARG A 177 -3.71 13.64 -3.64
C ARG A 177 -4.52 14.54 -4.59
N SER A 178 -3.86 15.44 -5.32
CA SER A 178 -4.51 16.33 -6.30
C SER A 178 -4.88 15.64 -7.64
N LEU A 179 -4.33 14.47 -7.94
CA LEU A 179 -4.61 13.73 -9.17
C LEU A 179 -6.09 13.33 -9.28
N ARG A 180 -6.61 13.22 -10.50
CA ARG A 180 -7.99 12.75 -10.75
C ARG A 180 -8.20 11.33 -10.20
N GLN A 181 -7.23 10.45 -10.42
CA GLN A 181 -7.20 9.11 -9.82
C GLN A 181 -6.42 9.17 -8.50
N LYS A 182 -7.13 9.18 -7.40
CA LYS A 182 -6.54 9.27 -6.06
C LYS A 182 -6.22 7.91 -5.50
N SER A 183 -5.16 7.80 -4.73
CA SER A 183 -4.91 6.61 -3.90
C SER A 183 -5.81 6.64 -2.67
N LEU A 184 -6.41 5.48 -2.33
CA LEU A 184 -7.33 5.34 -1.21
C LEU A 184 -6.80 4.31 -0.21
N GLY A 185 -6.65 4.70 1.04
CA GLY A 185 -6.46 3.76 2.13
C GLY A 185 -7.80 3.22 2.60
N LEU A 186 -7.88 1.90 2.74
CA LEU A 186 -9.04 1.18 3.25
C LEU A 186 -8.68 0.62 4.64
N PHE A 187 -9.55 0.83 5.63
CA PHE A 187 -9.28 0.47 7.02
C PHE A 187 -10.43 -0.36 7.57
N ALA A 188 -10.14 -1.58 7.99
CA ALA A 188 -11.09 -2.39 8.74
C ALA A 188 -11.30 -1.76 10.13
N ARG A 189 -12.55 -1.70 10.56
CA ARG A 189 -12.92 -1.06 11.83
C ARG A 189 -13.87 -1.94 12.62
N LYS A 190 -13.50 -2.27 13.86
CA LYS A 190 -14.33 -3.07 14.78
C LYS A 190 -15.76 -2.53 14.92
N ALA A 191 -15.94 -1.22 14.75
CA ALA A 191 -17.26 -0.59 14.74
C ALA A 191 -18.20 -1.15 13.65
N PHE A 192 -17.64 -1.76 12.60
CA PHE A 192 -18.37 -2.42 11.51
C PHE A 192 -18.28 -3.95 11.55
N GLY A 193 -17.86 -4.53 12.69
CA GLY A 193 -17.84 -5.98 12.91
C GLY A 193 -16.45 -6.61 12.94
N SER A 194 -15.52 -6.20 12.08
CA SER A 194 -14.15 -6.72 12.05
C SER A 194 -13.13 -5.61 12.01
N ASN A 195 -11.96 -5.84 12.62
CA ASN A 195 -10.78 -4.97 12.52
C ASN A 195 -9.76 -5.48 11.50
N THR A 196 -10.11 -6.52 10.73
CA THR A 196 -9.29 -7.09 9.65
C THR A 196 -10.15 -7.35 8.41
N PHE A 197 -9.49 -7.32 7.26
CA PHE A 197 -9.95 -7.90 6.01
C PHE A 197 -9.38 -9.31 5.93
N ASP A 198 -10.24 -10.33 5.91
CA ASP A 198 -9.83 -11.72 6.03
C ASP A 198 -9.86 -12.40 4.66
N TYR A 199 -8.77 -12.33 3.92
CA TYR A 199 -8.57 -12.99 2.63
C TYR A 199 -7.09 -12.99 2.24
N ALA A 200 -6.63 -14.02 1.52
CA ALA A 200 -5.27 -14.11 0.96
C ALA A 200 -5.14 -13.23 -0.29
N PHE A 201 -5.03 -11.91 -0.11
CA PHE A 201 -4.93 -10.98 -1.24
C PHE A 201 -3.63 -11.10 -2.02
N PHE A 202 -2.56 -11.60 -1.43
CA PHE A 202 -1.22 -11.63 -2.01
C PHE A 202 -0.61 -13.02 -1.89
N ASP A 203 -0.29 -13.65 -3.02
CA ASP A 203 0.25 -15.01 -3.08
C ASP A 203 1.63 -15.14 -2.40
N ASN A 204 2.37 -14.04 -2.31
CA ASN A 204 3.69 -13.95 -1.68
C ASN A 204 3.64 -13.52 -0.21
N ARG A 205 2.49 -13.68 0.46
CA ARG A 205 2.35 -13.46 1.91
C ARG A 205 1.77 -14.70 2.59
N PRO A 206 2.38 -15.13 3.72
CA PRO A 206 1.92 -16.31 4.44
C PRO A 206 0.70 -16.03 5.34
N TYR A 207 0.21 -14.80 5.39
CA TYR A 207 -0.91 -14.36 6.23
C TYR A 207 -2.07 -13.84 5.39
N THR A 208 -3.27 -13.89 5.98
CA THR A 208 -4.55 -13.60 5.30
C THR A 208 -5.35 -12.50 5.98
N GLN A 209 -4.83 -11.89 7.05
CA GLN A 209 -5.52 -10.86 7.82
C GLN A 209 -4.83 -9.52 7.68
N TYR A 210 -5.56 -8.51 7.23
CA TYR A 210 -5.03 -7.17 6.99
C TYR A 210 -5.86 -6.12 7.71
N SER A 211 -5.26 -5.34 8.62
CA SER A 211 -5.97 -4.22 9.28
C SER A 211 -6.25 -3.06 8.33
N SER A 212 -5.50 -2.97 7.25
CA SER A 212 -5.68 -1.97 6.19
C SER A 212 -5.07 -2.41 4.87
N LEU A 213 -5.67 -1.93 3.79
CA LEU A 213 -5.22 -2.10 2.42
C LEU A 213 -5.06 -0.73 1.75
N LEU A 214 -4.33 -0.69 0.64
CA LEU A 214 -4.12 0.52 -0.14
C LEU A 214 -4.50 0.27 -1.60
N LEU A 215 -5.44 1.04 -2.11
CA LEU A 215 -5.68 1.18 -3.54
C LEU A 215 -4.72 2.26 -4.07
N ARG A 216 -3.56 1.85 -4.61
CA ARG A 216 -2.53 2.77 -5.09
C ARG A 216 -2.75 3.10 -6.56
N SER A 217 -2.96 4.38 -6.87
CA SER A 217 -3.17 4.89 -8.23
C SER A 217 -1.88 5.03 -9.05
N THR A 218 -0.76 4.48 -8.53
CA THR A 218 0.60 4.57 -9.08
C THR A 218 1.29 5.95 -8.96
N ASN A 219 0.71 6.89 -8.24
CA ASN A 219 1.29 8.19 -7.86
C ASN A 219 2.11 8.86 -8.98
N SER A 220 3.42 9.10 -8.78
CA SER A 220 4.30 9.74 -9.77
C SER A 220 4.55 8.87 -11.01
N ASP A 221 4.39 7.55 -10.90
CA ASP A 221 4.48 6.59 -12.02
C ASP A 221 3.20 6.52 -12.91
N HIS A 222 2.16 7.32 -12.61
CA HIS A 222 0.85 7.23 -13.26
C HIS A 222 0.85 7.53 -14.77
N ARG A 223 1.81 8.30 -15.26
CA ARG A 223 2.03 8.62 -16.67
C ARG A 223 3.27 7.96 -17.26
N SER A 224 3.80 6.96 -16.57
CA SER A 224 5.01 6.23 -16.98
C SER A 224 4.71 4.73 -17.05
N CYS A 225 5.34 3.91 -16.21
CA CYS A 225 5.21 2.44 -16.26
C CYS A 225 3.94 1.93 -15.54
N ARG A 226 3.44 2.63 -14.54
CA ARG A 226 2.32 2.24 -13.66
C ARG A 226 2.55 0.97 -12.83
N MET A 227 3.79 0.48 -12.75
CA MET A 227 4.14 -0.77 -12.07
C MET A 227 5.45 -0.73 -11.29
N ARG A 228 6.31 0.31 -11.46
CA ARG A 228 7.70 0.27 -10.96
C ARG A 228 7.83 -0.08 -9.49
N ASP A 229 7.11 0.61 -8.61
CA ASP A 229 7.18 0.35 -7.18
C ASP A 229 6.72 -1.08 -6.81
N ALA A 230 5.74 -1.65 -7.54
CA ALA A 230 5.28 -3.02 -7.34
C ALA A 230 6.31 -4.06 -7.82
N VAL A 231 6.81 -3.87 -9.03
CA VAL A 231 7.85 -4.73 -9.64
C VAL A 231 9.13 -4.72 -8.82
N LEU A 232 9.61 -3.53 -8.45
CA LEU A 232 10.84 -3.40 -7.66
C LEU A 232 10.68 -3.98 -6.25
N GLY A 233 9.50 -3.86 -5.64
CA GLY A 233 9.19 -4.53 -4.39
C GLY A 233 9.29 -6.06 -4.52
N GLU A 234 8.70 -6.65 -5.56
CA GLU A 234 8.75 -8.09 -5.80
C GLU A 234 10.18 -8.58 -6.14
N ILE A 235 10.98 -7.80 -6.88
CA ILE A 235 12.39 -8.12 -7.12
C ILE A 235 13.21 -8.15 -5.82
N SER A 236 12.84 -7.44 -4.77
CA SER A 236 13.53 -7.49 -3.47
C SER A 236 13.23 -8.73 -2.62
N GLU A 237 12.39 -9.63 -3.11
CA GLU A 237 12.03 -10.84 -2.35
C GLU A 237 13.26 -11.68 -2.03
N GLY A 238 13.29 -12.25 -0.82
CA GLY A 238 14.45 -13.01 -0.32
C GLY A 238 15.56 -12.16 0.33
N LEU A 239 15.52 -10.82 0.23
CA LEU A 239 16.51 -9.94 0.87
C LEU A 239 16.25 -9.65 2.35
N GLY A 240 15.20 -10.21 2.96
CA GLY A 240 14.83 -9.91 4.35
C GLY A 240 14.27 -8.50 4.57
N LEU A 241 14.05 -7.73 3.50
CA LEU A 241 13.46 -6.41 3.55
C LEU A 241 11.94 -6.50 3.42
N TYR A 242 11.20 -5.94 4.39
CA TYR A 242 9.77 -5.76 4.18
C TYR A 242 9.54 -4.81 3.00
N TYR A 243 8.62 -5.19 2.13
CA TYR A 243 8.07 -4.35 1.07
C TYR A 243 6.56 -4.53 1.00
N GLN A 244 5.85 -3.57 0.48
CA GLN A 244 4.39 -3.66 0.35
C GLN A 244 4.03 -4.60 -0.81
N ALA A 245 3.51 -5.79 -0.49
CA ALA A 245 2.97 -6.70 -1.51
C ALA A 245 1.94 -5.98 -2.38
N ALA A 246 1.88 -6.35 -3.64
CA ALA A 246 1.03 -5.68 -4.62
C ALA A 246 0.44 -6.65 -5.64
N GLN A 247 -0.78 -6.33 -6.13
CA GLN A 247 -1.36 -6.96 -7.30
C GLN A 247 -2.15 -5.95 -8.14
N PRO A 248 -2.09 -6.03 -9.47
CA PRO A 248 -2.94 -5.22 -10.34
C PRO A 248 -4.41 -5.63 -10.19
N ILE A 249 -5.29 -4.65 -10.01
CA ILE A 249 -6.73 -4.84 -9.92
C ILE A 249 -7.49 -3.79 -10.71
N VAL A 250 -8.76 -4.03 -10.96
CA VAL A 250 -9.71 -3.02 -11.42
C VAL A 250 -10.54 -2.53 -10.23
N VAL A 251 -10.73 -1.23 -10.13
CA VAL A 251 -11.60 -0.61 -9.13
C VAL A 251 -12.87 -0.09 -9.79
N TYR A 252 -14.01 -0.37 -9.15
CA TYR A 252 -15.29 0.28 -9.40
C TYR A 252 -15.65 1.15 -8.19
N LEU A 253 -16.09 2.37 -8.46
CA LEU A 253 -16.56 3.31 -7.44
C LEU A 253 -18.04 3.62 -7.70
N ASN A 254 -18.90 3.27 -6.75
CA ASN A 254 -20.36 3.40 -6.88
C ASN A 254 -20.92 2.76 -8.18
N GLY A 255 -20.38 1.59 -8.57
CA GLY A 255 -20.80 0.88 -9.78
C GLY A 255 -20.17 1.41 -11.09
N GLU A 256 -19.41 2.49 -11.05
CA GLU A 256 -18.68 3.01 -12.22
C GLU A 256 -17.25 2.51 -12.27
N TYR A 257 -16.79 2.11 -13.46
CA TYR A 257 -15.38 1.78 -13.68
C TYR A 257 -14.47 2.95 -13.29
N PHE A 258 -13.58 2.71 -12.34
CA PHE A 258 -12.69 3.74 -11.80
C PHE A 258 -11.20 3.47 -12.10
N GLY A 259 -10.91 2.51 -12.98
CA GLY A 259 -9.60 2.29 -13.57
C GLY A 259 -8.78 1.19 -12.92
N HIS A 260 -7.58 1.01 -13.47
CA HIS A 260 -6.55 0.13 -12.93
C HIS A 260 -5.93 0.77 -11.67
N TYR A 261 -5.77 -0.05 -10.64
CA TYR A 261 -5.05 0.23 -9.40
C TYR A 261 -4.09 -0.93 -9.08
N ASN A 262 -3.07 -0.65 -8.29
CA ASN A 262 -2.36 -1.70 -7.58
C ASN A 262 -2.96 -1.82 -6.17
N LEU A 263 -3.65 -2.93 -5.88
CA LEU A 263 -4.00 -3.28 -4.50
C LEU A 263 -2.70 -3.58 -3.76
N ARG A 264 -2.52 -2.97 -2.60
CA ARG A 264 -1.30 -3.12 -1.83
C ARG A 264 -1.57 -3.38 -0.37
N GLU A 265 -0.67 -4.13 0.21
CA GLU A 265 -0.48 -4.13 1.64
C GLU A 265 -0.11 -2.71 2.12
N LYS A 266 -0.62 -2.29 3.25
CA LYS A 266 -0.27 -0.98 3.81
C LYS A 266 0.72 -1.16 4.95
N ALA A 267 1.94 -0.63 4.78
CA ALA A 267 2.95 -0.64 5.82
C ALA A 267 2.44 0.09 7.08
N ASN A 268 2.25 -0.66 8.15
CA ASN A 268 1.86 -0.19 9.47
C ASN A 268 2.35 -1.18 10.55
N LYS A 269 2.09 -0.89 11.82
CA LYS A 269 2.53 -1.74 12.92
C LYS A 269 2.04 -3.20 12.80
N ASP A 270 0.84 -3.41 12.28
CA ASP A 270 0.23 -4.76 12.20
C ASP A 270 0.88 -5.58 11.07
N SER A 271 1.07 -4.99 9.88
CA SER A 271 1.74 -5.66 8.75
C SER A 271 3.22 -5.92 9.04
N LEU A 272 3.91 -4.97 9.68
CA LEU A 272 5.30 -5.17 10.10
C LEU A 272 5.43 -6.25 11.18
N ALA A 273 4.46 -6.35 12.10
CA ALA A 273 4.42 -7.41 13.10
C ALA A 273 4.22 -8.80 12.45
N GLN A 274 3.29 -8.92 11.51
CA GLN A 274 3.07 -10.15 10.76
C GLN A 274 4.33 -10.57 9.97
N TRP A 275 4.98 -9.62 9.32
CA TRP A 275 6.24 -9.85 8.61
C TRP A 275 7.35 -10.32 9.55
N ALA A 276 7.50 -9.68 10.71
CA ALA A 276 8.53 -9.99 11.70
C ALA A 276 8.17 -11.19 12.60
N GLY A 277 6.99 -11.79 12.46
CA GLY A 277 6.53 -12.89 13.29
C GLY A 277 6.20 -12.48 14.74
N VAL A 278 5.93 -11.19 15.00
CA VAL A 278 5.57 -10.67 16.31
C VAL A 278 4.07 -10.81 16.54
N THR A 279 3.68 -11.57 17.56
CA THR A 279 2.27 -11.88 17.85
C THR A 279 1.76 -11.24 19.15
N ASP A 280 2.66 -10.76 20.03
CA ASP A 280 2.25 -10.09 21.27
C ASP A 280 1.59 -8.74 20.99
N PRO A 281 0.30 -8.55 21.34
CA PRO A 281 -0.40 -7.29 21.11
C PRO A 281 0.21 -6.09 21.86
N ALA A 282 0.90 -6.32 22.98
CA ALA A 282 1.58 -5.24 23.72
C ALA A 282 2.82 -4.76 22.94
N ALA A 283 3.63 -5.69 22.45
CA ALA A 283 4.79 -5.38 21.61
C ALA A 283 4.38 -4.67 20.30
N ILE A 284 3.29 -5.13 19.65
CA ILE A 284 2.75 -4.49 18.44
C ILE A 284 2.32 -3.05 18.71
N ARG A 285 1.66 -2.78 19.84
CA ARG A 285 1.27 -1.41 20.22
C ARG A 285 2.45 -0.51 20.56
N ALA A 286 3.51 -1.07 21.10
CA ALA A 286 4.70 -0.36 21.56
C ALA A 286 5.83 -0.30 20.53
N CYS A 287 5.59 -0.73 19.27
CA CYS A 287 6.62 -0.64 18.24
C CYS A 287 6.88 0.81 17.82
N ASP A 288 8.10 1.06 17.37
CA ASP A 288 8.50 2.33 16.78
C ASP A 288 8.56 2.21 15.26
N ILE A 289 8.03 3.20 14.54
CA ILE A 289 8.12 3.31 13.08
C ILE A 289 8.53 4.73 12.75
N LEU A 290 9.66 4.87 12.07
CA LEU A 290 10.25 6.15 11.71
C LEU A 290 10.37 6.33 10.21
N GLU A 291 10.31 7.58 9.78
CA GLU A 291 10.60 8.03 8.42
C GLU A 291 11.63 9.17 8.46
N ARG A 292 12.41 9.33 7.39
CA ARG A 292 13.47 10.35 7.29
C ARG A 292 14.48 10.24 8.42
N THR A 293 15.05 9.07 8.57
CA THR A 293 15.87 8.67 9.71
C THR A 293 17.27 9.28 9.72
N GLY A 294 17.62 10.07 8.73
CA GLY A 294 18.93 10.74 8.59
C GLY A 294 19.10 12.01 9.45
N THR A 295 18.07 12.46 10.14
CA THR A 295 18.11 13.61 11.05
C THR A 295 17.69 13.21 12.45
N LEU A 296 18.11 13.98 13.45
CA LEU A 296 17.65 13.79 14.83
C LEU A 296 16.14 14.06 14.96
N ASP A 297 15.57 14.88 14.06
CA ASP A 297 14.15 15.18 13.95
C ASP A 297 13.45 14.21 12.97
N SER A 298 13.76 12.92 13.09
CA SER A 298 13.09 11.89 12.29
C SER A 298 11.58 11.96 12.48
N ASN A 299 10.84 11.76 11.38
CA ASN A 299 9.39 11.79 11.39
C ASN A 299 8.86 10.52 12.09
N VAL A 300 8.22 10.68 13.25
CA VAL A 300 7.64 9.55 14.00
C VAL A 300 6.28 9.20 13.42
N LEU A 301 6.18 8.05 12.74
CA LEU A 301 4.93 7.51 12.22
C LEU A 301 4.15 6.73 13.28
N HIS A 302 4.87 6.08 14.21
CA HIS A 302 4.32 5.37 15.36
C HIS A 302 5.40 5.30 16.46
N GLY A 303 5.01 5.31 17.73
CA GLY A 303 5.92 5.15 18.86
C GLY A 303 6.81 6.37 19.11
N SER A 304 8.12 6.17 19.24
CA SER A 304 9.14 7.17 19.62
C SER A 304 10.38 7.04 18.74
N ASN A 305 11.13 8.14 18.59
CA ASN A 305 12.46 8.13 17.95
C ASN A 305 13.62 8.22 18.98
N GLN A 306 13.34 8.22 20.25
CA GLN A 306 14.34 8.50 21.30
C GLN A 306 15.53 7.55 21.21
N ASP A 307 15.30 6.25 21.18
CA ASP A 307 16.37 5.24 21.12
C ASP A 307 17.17 5.30 19.81
N TRP A 308 16.54 5.74 18.71
CA TRP A 308 17.25 6.01 17.46
C TRP A 308 18.17 7.22 17.58
N VAL A 309 17.70 8.28 18.20
CA VAL A 309 18.50 9.49 18.47
C VAL A 309 19.69 9.17 19.36
N GLU A 310 19.50 8.36 20.39
CA GLU A 310 20.59 7.89 21.27
C GLU A 310 21.63 7.09 20.49
N LEU A 311 21.19 6.11 19.68
CA LEU A 311 22.10 5.32 18.84
C LEU A 311 22.88 6.18 17.85
N MET A 312 22.22 7.14 17.20
CA MET A 312 22.88 8.06 16.27
C MET A 312 23.91 8.95 16.94
N ASN A 313 23.60 9.48 18.14
CA ASN A 313 24.56 10.27 18.90
C ASN A 313 25.77 9.44 19.36
N PHE A 314 25.53 8.18 19.73
CA PHE A 314 26.60 7.24 20.06
C PHE A 314 27.56 7.03 18.87
N VAL A 315 27.00 6.70 17.68
CA VAL A 315 27.80 6.50 16.45
C VAL A 315 28.63 7.74 16.08
N LYS A 316 28.11 8.94 16.33
CA LYS A 316 28.84 10.20 16.05
C LYS A 316 30.04 10.44 16.95
N SER A 317 29.98 9.95 18.19
CA SER A 317 30.97 10.26 19.22
C SER A 317 31.96 9.13 19.53
N HIS A 318 31.75 7.94 18.93
CA HIS A 318 32.56 6.76 19.21
C HIS A 318 33.16 6.17 17.92
N ASP A 319 34.38 5.63 18.05
CA ASP A 319 35.04 4.89 16.96
C ASP A 319 34.52 3.45 16.94
N LEU A 320 33.96 3.01 15.81
CA LEU A 320 33.43 1.66 15.67
C LEU A 320 34.52 0.61 15.38
N ASN A 321 35.79 1.01 15.20
CA ASN A 321 36.93 0.08 15.22
C ASN A 321 37.20 -0.48 16.63
N ASP A 322 36.66 0.15 17.68
CA ASP A 322 36.62 -0.44 19.02
C ASP A 322 35.51 -1.51 19.06
N PRO A 323 35.84 -2.78 19.37
CA PRO A 323 34.86 -3.89 19.37
C PRO A 323 33.67 -3.67 20.29
N SER A 324 33.85 -2.98 21.43
CA SER A 324 32.75 -2.71 22.37
C SER A 324 31.76 -1.67 21.83
N ASN A 325 32.26 -0.65 21.13
CA ASN A 325 31.43 0.34 20.46
C ASN A 325 30.66 -0.29 19.28
N LEU A 326 31.35 -1.13 18.50
CA LEU A 326 30.73 -1.87 17.41
C LEU A 326 29.62 -2.78 17.92
N GLN A 327 29.88 -3.53 19.00
CA GLN A 327 28.89 -4.41 19.64
C GLN A 327 27.66 -3.61 20.09
N TYR A 328 27.85 -2.44 20.72
CA TYR A 328 26.75 -1.57 21.13
C TYR A 328 25.84 -1.20 19.97
N VAL A 329 26.42 -0.91 18.78
CA VAL A 329 25.68 -0.56 17.57
C VAL A 329 24.96 -1.78 16.99
N THR A 330 25.65 -2.92 16.86
CA THR A 330 25.10 -4.14 16.26
C THR A 330 24.03 -4.83 17.12
N ASP A 331 24.04 -4.59 18.42
CA ASP A 331 22.95 -5.03 19.31
C ASP A 331 21.64 -4.24 19.10
N ARG A 332 21.70 -3.04 18.49
CA ARG A 332 20.58 -2.11 18.33
C ARG A 332 20.17 -1.86 16.89
N LEU A 333 21.06 -2.12 15.95
CA LEU A 333 20.86 -1.94 14.52
C LEU A 333 20.97 -3.28 13.79
N ASP A 334 19.99 -3.61 12.98
CA ASP A 334 20.06 -4.69 12.01
C ASP A 334 20.90 -4.22 10.81
N VAL A 335 22.18 -4.54 10.86
CA VAL A 335 23.16 -4.11 9.83
C VAL A 335 22.86 -4.76 8.50
N ASP A 336 22.35 -6.00 8.48
CA ASP A 336 21.98 -6.70 7.26
C ASP A 336 20.83 -5.96 6.57
N SER A 337 19.81 -5.54 7.32
CA SER A 337 18.72 -4.76 6.74
C SER A 337 19.20 -3.41 6.19
N LEU A 338 20.11 -2.72 6.87
CA LEU A 338 20.71 -1.48 6.37
C LEU A 338 21.48 -1.71 5.09
N PHE A 339 22.37 -2.71 5.05
CA PHE A 339 23.19 -3.01 3.86
C PHE A 339 22.33 -3.47 2.69
N ASN A 340 21.38 -4.38 2.91
CA ASN A 340 20.45 -4.82 1.88
C ASN A 340 19.61 -3.67 1.34
N TYR A 341 19.12 -2.78 2.20
CA TYR A 341 18.39 -1.56 1.82
C TYR A 341 19.25 -0.66 0.92
N VAL A 342 20.48 -0.38 1.31
CA VAL A 342 21.38 0.51 0.57
C VAL A 342 21.78 -0.10 -0.76
N ILE A 343 22.21 -1.35 -0.77
CA ILE A 343 22.66 -2.06 -1.97
C ILE A 343 21.52 -2.15 -2.99
N PHE A 344 20.32 -2.55 -2.53
CA PHE A 344 19.14 -2.64 -3.38
C PHE A 344 18.82 -1.28 -4.02
N ASN A 345 18.73 -0.22 -3.22
CA ASN A 345 18.43 1.13 -3.72
C ASN A 345 19.54 1.67 -4.65
N MET A 346 20.80 1.34 -4.43
CA MET A 346 21.89 1.67 -5.36
C MET A 346 21.71 0.96 -6.71
N ILE A 347 21.35 -0.33 -6.70
CA ILE A 347 21.20 -1.11 -7.94
C ILE A 347 20.00 -0.61 -8.73
N ILE A 348 18.84 -0.40 -8.11
CA ILE A 348 17.66 0.14 -8.80
C ILE A 348 17.81 1.62 -9.14
N GLY A 349 18.82 2.32 -8.61
CA GLY A 349 19.05 3.74 -8.82
C GLY A 349 17.98 4.62 -8.20
N ASN A 350 17.46 4.24 -7.03
CA ASN A 350 16.55 5.09 -6.31
C ASN A 350 17.28 6.27 -5.70
N TYR A 351 16.97 7.47 -6.16
CA TYR A 351 17.55 8.73 -5.67
C TYR A 351 16.74 9.39 -4.56
N ASP A 352 15.51 8.91 -4.31
CA ASP A 352 14.65 9.48 -3.28
C ASP A 352 15.00 8.91 -1.91
N VAL A 353 16.05 9.46 -1.32
CA VAL A 353 16.52 9.12 0.04
C VAL A 353 15.69 9.80 1.13
N THR A 354 14.60 10.48 0.79
CA THR A 354 13.71 11.12 1.77
C THR A 354 12.65 10.17 2.31
N ASN A 355 12.36 9.08 1.59
CA ASN A 355 11.35 8.08 1.93
C ASN A 355 11.91 6.90 2.75
N VAL A 356 13.09 7.06 3.35
CA VAL A 356 13.71 6.02 4.17
C VAL A 356 12.87 5.74 5.40
N ARG A 357 12.50 4.47 5.58
CA ARG A 357 11.74 4.00 6.73
C ARG A 357 12.43 2.87 7.46
N MET A 358 12.18 2.83 8.75
CA MET A 358 12.60 1.73 9.61
C MET A 358 11.63 1.52 10.76
N TYR A 359 11.70 0.35 11.35
CA TYR A 359 10.88 -0.02 12.50
C TYR A 359 11.70 -0.74 13.56
N ARG A 360 11.14 -0.81 14.76
CA ARG A 360 11.67 -1.61 15.85
C ARG A 360 10.54 -2.06 16.76
N PHE A 361 10.53 -3.32 17.14
CA PHE A 361 9.72 -3.82 18.25
C PHE A 361 10.51 -3.77 19.56
N PRO A 362 9.84 -3.70 20.73
CA PRO A 362 10.53 -3.67 22.03
C PRO A 362 11.55 -4.81 22.18
N GLY A 363 12.76 -4.48 22.57
CA GLY A 363 13.87 -5.43 22.69
C GLY A 363 14.50 -5.89 21.35
N GLY A 364 13.97 -5.46 20.22
CA GLY A 364 14.52 -5.74 18.90
C GLY A 364 15.48 -4.66 18.38
N LYS A 365 15.98 -4.88 17.16
CA LYS A 365 16.89 -3.96 16.46
C LYS A 365 16.12 -3.03 15.54
N TRP A 366 16.67 -1.86 15.26
CA TRP A 366 16.22 -0.98 14.19
C TRP A 366 16.42 -1.65 12.83
N THR A 367 15.34 -1.90 12.11
CA THR A 367 15.31 -2.67 10.85
C THR A 367 14.77 -1.79 9.74
N PHE A 368 15.53 -1.65 8.65
CA PHE A 368 15.15 -0.89 7.46
C PHE A 368 14.16 -1.67 6.60
N PHE A 369 13.27 -0.95 5.91
CA PHE A 369 12.34 -1.56 4.96
C PHE A 369 12.07 -0.66 3.75
N LEU A 370 11.62 -1.27 2.64
CA LEU A 370 11.36 -0.57 1.39
C LEU A 370 10.01 0.15 1.42
N HIS A 371 10.02 1.42 1.05
CA HIS A 371 8.83 2.23 0.94
C HIS A 371 9.00 3.28 -0.15
N ASP A 372 7.98 3.38 -1.04
CA ASP A 372 7.91 4.40 -2.11
C ASP A 372 9.16 4.42 -3.00
N ILE A 373 9.48 3.25 -3.58
CA ILE A 373 10.67 3.04 -4.41
C ILE A 373 10.41 3.27 -5.91
N GLU A 374 9.31 3.95 -6.27
CA GLU A 374 8.92 4.20 -7.66
C GLU A 374 9.88 5.13 -8.43
N ALA A 375 10.79 5.80 -7.72
CA ALA A 375 11.89 6.56 -8.32
C ALA A 375 13.03 5.66 -8.85
N GLY A 376 13.00 4.37 -8.56
CA GLY A 376 13.93 3.39 -9.13
C GLY A 376 13.70 3.13 -10.61
N CYS A 377 14.72 2.68 -11.31
CA CYS A 377 14.74 2.38 -12.75
C CYS A 377 14.26 3.54 -13.62
N MET A 378 14.54 4.78 -13.21
CA MET A 378 14.40 5.98 -14.02
C MET A 378 15.72 6.34 -14.70
N SER A 379 15.64 7.06 -15.81
CA SER A 379 16.83 7.52 -16.54
C SER A 379 17.51 8.69 -15.81
N PHE A 380 18.43 8.39 -14.89
CA PHE A 380 19.33 9.35 -14.29
C PHE A 380 20.78 8.90 -14.51
N ASP A 381 21.63 9.82 -14.93
CA ASP A 381 23.06 9.61 -15.14
C ASP A 381 23.87 9.65 -13.82
N GLU A 382 23.26 10.10 -12.73
CA GLU A 382 23.93 10.21 -11.44
C GLU A 382 24.20 8.82 -10.81
N SER A 383 25.42 8.70 -10.24
CA SER A 383 25.82 7.51 -9.49
C SER A 383 25.05 7.45 -8.15
N PRO A 384 24.15 6.47 -7.94
CA PRO A 384 23.49 6.32 -6.65
C PRO A 384 24.48 5.90 -5.54
N VAL A 385 25.65 5.38 -5.89
CA VAL A 385 26.74 5.14 -4.95
C VAL A 385 27.13 6.45 -4.25
N ASP A 386 27.23 7.54 -5.01
CA ASP A 386 27.54 8.86 -4.44
C ASP A 386 26.39 9.45 -3.63
N ILE A 387 25.16 9.02 -3.87
CA ILE A 387 24.00 9.41 -3.06
C ILE A 387 24.05 8.76 -1.68
N PHE A 388 24.29 7.45 -1.60
CA PHE A 388 24.31 6.71 -0.33
C PHE A 388 25.63 6.79 0.42
N LEU A 389 26.78 6.81 -0.29
CA LEU A 389 28.11 6.78 0.31
C LEU A 389 28.74 8.19 0.45
N ARG A 390 27.98 9.18 0.86
CA ARG A 390 28.43 10.59 1.02
C ARG A 390 29.43 10.81 2.16
N GLY A 391 29.57 9.85 3.05
CA GLY A 391 30.46 9.96 4.21
C GLY A 391 29.86 10.65 5.42
N LYS A 392 30.62 10.73 6.52
CA LYS A 392 30.17 11.21 7.84
C LYS A 392 29.71 12.66 7.85
N ASN A 393 30.24 13.51 6.98
CA ASN A 393 29.97 14.95 6.94
C ASN A 393 28.81 15.33 5.99
N ALA A 394 28.14 14.37 5.39
CA ALA A 394 27.00 14.66 4.53
C ALA A 394 25.88 15.30 5.32
N LYS A 395 25.37 16.43 4.84
CA LYS A 395 24.12 16.98 5.35
C LYS A 395 23.02 15.97 5.10
N ALA A 396 22.41 15.49 6.16
CA ALA A 396 21.40 14.45 6.09
C ALA A 396 20.17 14.92 5.30
N ALA A 397 19.86 14.20 4.25
CA ALA A 397 18.69 14.41 3.43
C ALA A 397 17.70 13.22 3.58
N GLY A 398 17.43 12.81 4.83
CA GLY A 398 16.52 11.70 5.12
C GLY A 398 17.19 10.35 5.38
N PHE A 399 18.39 10.07 4.84
CA PHE A 399 19.15 8.84 5.07
C PHE A 399 20.28 9.02 6.09
N PRO A 400 20.55 8.05 7.00
CA PRO A 400 21.59 8.17 8.03
C PRO A 400 23.01 7.86 7.48
N HIS A 401 23.52 8.73 6.62
CA HIS A 401 24.80 8.55 5.92
C HIS A 401 25.98 8.28 6.86
N TRP A 402 26.02 8.94 8.04
CA TRP A 402 27.14 8.77 8.98
C TRP A 402 27.14 7.41 9.67
N VAL A 403 25.97 6.78 9.89
CA VAL A 403 25.88 5.42 10.44
C VAL A 403 26.47 4.43 9.44
N LEU A 404 26.07 4.52 8.17
CA LEU A 404 26.64 3.71 7.11
C LEU A 404 28.15 3.96 6.95
N ALA A 405 28.56 5.23 6.95
CA ALA A 405 29.99 5.58 6.79
C ALA A 405 30.84 5.07 7.96
N ALA A 406 30.34 5.14 9.19
CA ALA A 406 31.05 4.62 10.35
C ALA A 406 31.22 3.10 10.31
N LEU A 407 30.19 2.37 9.88
CA LEU A 407 30.27 0.93 9.67
C LEU A 407 31.26 0.57 8.56
N LEU A 408 31.27 1.30 7.45
CA LEU A 408 32.18 1.04 6.32
C LEU A 408 33.64 1.44 6.57
N GLU A 409 33.95 2.17 7.63
CA GLU A 409 35.32 2.40 8.12
C GLU A 409 35.88 1.17 8.85
N VAL A 410 35.00 0.28 9.35
CA VAL A 410 35.43 -1.02 9.92
C VAL A 410 35.74 -1.98 8.79
N PRO A 411 36.98 -2.50 8.66
CA PRO A 411 37.40 -3.30 7.51
C PRO A 411 36.54 -4.53 7.25
N GLU A 412 36.12 -5.22 8.31
CA GLU A 412 35.24 -6.40 8.23
C GLU A 412 33.88 -6.08 7.63
N TYR A 413 33.26 -4.97 8.04
CA TYR A 413 31.96 -4.53 7.51
C TYR A 413 32.05 -3.99 6.09
N LYS A 414 33.19 -3.37 5.72
CA LYS A 414 33.43 -2.98 4.34
C LYS A 414 33.58 -4.22 3.43
N ASP A 415 34.33 -5.25 3.86
CA ASP A 415 34.44 -6.52 3.15
C ASP A 415 33.08 -7.19 3.01
N TYR A 416 32.34 -7.28 4.09
CA TYR A 416 30.97 -7.82 4.09
C TYR A 416 30.05 -7.06 3.12
N PHE A 417 30.06 -5.74 3.12
CA PHE A 417 29.24 -4.92 2.21
C PHE A 417 29.54 -5.21 0.73
N LEU A 418 30.80 -5.37 0.37
CA LEU A 418 31.20 -5.68 -1.00
C LEU A 418 30.79 -7.10 -1.41
N ARG A 419 30.97 -8.11 -0.56
CA ARG A 419 30.51 -9.48 -0.81
C ARG A 419 28.99 -9.53 -0.91
N ARG A 420 28.31 -8.86 0.01
CA ARG A 420 26.83 -8.80 0.00
C ARG A 420 26.29 -8.13 -1.25
N THR A 421 27.02 -7.16 -1.82
CA THR A 421 26.66 -6.57 -3.11
C THR A 421 26.70 -7.61 -4.24
N ALA A 422 27.72 -8.45 -4.30
CA ALA A 422 27.81 -9.54 -5.26
C ALA A 422 26.63 -10.52 -5.09
N GLU A 423 26.39 -10.99 -3.86
CA GLU A 423 25.31 -11.92 -3.53
C GLU A 423 23.93 -11.38 -3.96
N ILE A 424 23.63 -10.12 -3.66
CA ILE A 424 22.33 -9.50 -4.04
C ILE A 424 22.20 -9.39 -5.56
N ILE A 425 23.27 -9.06 -6.27
CA ILE A 425 23.25 -9.04 -7.74
C ILE A 425 22.96 -10.45 -8.28
N GLU A 426 23.60 -11.45 -7.76
CA GLU A 426 23.48 -12.85 -8.20
C GLU A 426 22.10 -13.45 -7.86
N SER A 427 21.51 -13.08 -6.73
CA SER A 427 20.23 -13.61 -6.29
C SER A 427 19.01 -12.88 -6.86
N ASN A 428 19.10 -11.57 -7.19
CA ASN A 428 17.94 -10.74 -7.50
C ASN A 428 18.05 -9.93 -8.79
N PHE A 429 19.22 -9.83 -9.42
CA PHE A 429 19.45 -8.90 -10.54
C PHE A 429 20.08 -9.53 -11.79
N LEU A 430 20.09 -10.85 -11.91
CA LEU A 430 20.37 -11.52 -13.18
C LEU A 430 19.11 -11.35 -14.06
N PHE A 431 19.22 -10.49 -15.08
CA PHE A 431 18.07 -9.91 -15.77
C PHE A 431 17.09 -10.95 -16.29
N SER A 432 17.54 -11.88 -17.12
CA SER A 432 16.66 -12.88 -17.74
C SER A 432 16.09 -13.93 -16.77
N LEU A 433 16.72 -14.10 -15.59
CA LEU A 433 16.31 -15.08 -14.59
C LEU A 433 15.36 -14.50 -13.53
N GLN A 434 15.62 -13.28 -13.07
CA GLN A 434 14.94 -12.72 -11.88
C GLN A 434 14.15 -11.43 -12.18
N VAL A 435 14.67 -10.56 -13.05
CA VAL A 435 14.08 -9.24 -13.28
C VAL A 435 13.02 -9.27 -14.37
N GLU A 436 13.37 -9.81 -15.54
CA GLU A 436 12.47 -9.85 -16.70
C GLU A 436 11.18 -10.62 -16.46
N PRO A 437 11.17 -11.79 -15.79
CA PRO A 437 9.93 -12.50 -15.47
C PRO A 437 8.96 -11.67 -14.60
N VAL A 438 9.49 -10.92 -13.61
CA VAL A 438 8.67 -10.05 -12.78
C VAL A 438 8.08 -8.91 -13.60
N PHE A 439 8.88 -8.23 -14.45
CA PHE A 439 8.35 -7.20 -15.35
C PHE A 439 7.27 -7.77 -16.27
N ASN A 440 7.50 -8.92 -16.91
CA ASN A 440 6.56 -9.52 -17.86
C ASN A 440 5.22 -9.87 -17.21
N LYS A 441 5.21 -10.39 -15.99
CA LYS A 441 3.99 -10.63 -15.20
C LYS A 441 3.11 -9.38 -15.11
N TYR A 442 3.69 -8.22 -14.83
CA TYR A 442 2.95 -6.95 -14.73
C TYR A 442 2.63 -6.36 -16.11
N ILE A 443 3.51 -6.50 -17.10
CA ILE A 443 3.29 -6.06 -18.49
C ILE A 443 2.08 -6.75 -19.08
N ASP A 444 2.00 -8.07 -18.96
CA ASP A 444 0.91 -8.87 -19.52
C ASP A 444 -0.44 -8.49 -18.91
N THR A 445 -0.45 -8.22 -17.61
CA THR A 445 -1.67 -7.85 -16.89
C THR A 445 -2.09 -6.41 -17.17
N ILE A 446 -1.19 -5.44 -16.94
CA ILE A 446 -1.50 -4.02 -17.06
C ILE A 446 -1.72 -3.62 -18.52
N GLY A 447 -0.96 -4.21 -19.45
CA GLY A 447 -1.11 -3.96 -20.89
C GLY A 447 -2.54 -4.22 -21.38
N GLN A 448 -3.20 -5.26 -20.88
CA GLN A 448 -4.60 -5.56 -21.22
C GLN A 448 -5.60 -4.57 -20.58
N LEU A 449 -5.29 -4.02 -19.40
CA LEU A 449 -6.15 -3.05 -18.71
C LEU A 449 -5.99 -1.62 -19.24
N LEU A 450 -4.84 -1.34 -19.86
CA LEU A 450 -4.41 0.02 -20.19
C LEU A 450 -5.34 0.75 -21.18
N PRO A 451 -5.87 0.14 -22.26
CA PRO A 451 -6.76 0.82 -23.20
C PRO A 451 -8.00 1.42 -22.51
N ARG A 452 -8.65 0.64 -21.66
CA ARG A 452 -9.83 1.09 -20.89
C ARG A 452 -9.44 2.13 -19.84
N HIS A 453 -8.28 1.96 -19.20
CA HIS A 453 -7.77 2.90 -18.22
C HIS A 453 -7.48 4.29 -18.83
N ILE A 454 -6.79 4.35 -19.97
CA ILE A 454 -6.46 5.59 -20.67
C ILE A 454 -7.73 6.33 -21.10
N LYS A 455 -8.76 5.62 -21.54
CA LYS A 455 -10.05 6.22 -21.87
C LYS A 455 -10.69 6.95 -20.68
N LYS A 456 -10.58 6.40 -19.47
CA LYS A 456 -11.10 7.02 -18.22
C LYS A 456 -10.18 8.14 -17.71
N PHE A 457 -8.87 7.92 -17.77
CA PHE A 457 -7.82 8.82 -17.27
C PHE A 457 -6.80 9.12 -18.38
N PRO A 458 -7.08 10.09 -19.26
CA PRO A 458 -6.16 10.43 -20.34
C PRO A 458 -4.87 11.07 -19.83
N GLY A 459 -3.80 11.01 -20.63
CA GLY A 459 -2.50 11.61 -20.35
C GLY A 459 -1.33 10.64 -20.39
N LEU A 460 -1.59 9.38 -20.74
CA LEU A 460 -0.62 8.35 -21.10
C LEU A 460 -1.11 7.71 -22.41
N THR A 461 -0.21 7.33 -23.31
CA THR A 461 -0.54 6.49 -24.47
C THR A 461 0.06 5.11 -24.31
N ILE A 462 -0.46 4.12 -25.05
CA ILE A 462 0.13 2.77 -25.06
C ILE A 462 1.57 2.82 -25.55
N LYS A 463 1.86 3.64 -26.58
CA LYS A 463 3.21 3.83 -27.11
C LYS A 463 4.18 4.37 -26.03
N ASP A 464 3.77 5.40 -25.31
CA ASP A 464 4.61 6.00 -24.25
C ASP A 464 4.80 5.02 -23.09
N TRP A 465 3.75 4.32 -22.70
CA TRP A 465 3.83 3.28 -21.68
C TRP A 465 4.83 2.19 -22.06
N THR A 466 4.73 1.64 -23.28
CA THR A 466 5.66 0.62 -23.77
C THR A 466 7.09 1.13 -23.80
N ALA A 467 7.31 2.37 -24.25
CA ALA A 467 8.64 2.99 -24.28
C ALA A 467 9.21 3.15 -22.86
N ASN A 468 8.40 3.61 -21.91
CA ASN A 468 8.82 3.78 -20.51
C ASN A 468 9.15 2.44 -19.83
N VAL A 469 8.33 1.40 -20.07
CA VAL A 469 8.57 0.06 -19.54
C VAL A 469 9.87 -0.51 -20.10
N ASN A 470 10.09 -0.41 -21.42
CA ASN A 470 11.31 -0.87 -22.06
C ASN A 470 12.55 -0.12 -21.54
N ALA A 471 12.43 1.19 -21.29
CA ALA A 471 13.50 1.99 -20.69
C ALA A 471 13.82 1.52 -19.26
N ALA A 472 12.79 1.26 -18.43
CA ALA A 472 12.99 0.74 -17.08
C ALA A 472 13.64 -0.64 -17.05
N MET A 473 13.21 -1.55 -17.94
CA MET A 473 13.81 -2.88 -18.09
C MET A 473 15.27 -2.79 -18.54
N ASN A 474 15.55 -1.94 -19.55
CA ASN A 474 16.92 -1.74 -20.00
C ASN A 474 17.82 -1.14 -18.91
N TYR A 475 17.27 -0.22 -18.12
CA TYR A 475 17.94 0.34 -16.96
C TYR A 475 18.29 -0.76 -15.94
N ALA A 476 17.33 -1.58 -15.55
CA ALA A 476 17.53 -2.68 -14.60
C ALA A 476 18.58 -3.69 -15.11
N ARG A 477 18.61 -3.96 -16.42
CA ARG A 477 19.62 -4.84 -17.07
C ARG A 477 21.02 -4.29 -16.95
N MET A 478 21.23 -3.00 -17.14
CA MET A 478 22.56 -2.40 -17.22
C MET A 478 23.15 -2.00 -15.87
N ARG A 479 22.31 -1.73 -14.89
CA ARG A 479 22.73 -1.13 -13.61
C ARG A 479 23.67 -1.99 -12.77
N PRO A 480 23.45 -3.31 -12.58
CA PRO A 480 24.32 -4.11 -11.70
C PRO A 480 25.80 -3.97 -12.05
N LYS A 481 26.16 -4.08 -13.32
CA LYS A 481 27.53 -3.92 -13.79
C LYS A 481 28.09 -2.51 -13.51
N ARG A 482 27.27 -1.47 -13.69
CA ARG A 482 27.68 -0.08 -13.40
C ARG A 482 27.92 0.13 -11.91
N VAL A 483 27.06 -0.43 -11.03
CA VAL A 483 27.22 -0.34 -9.57
C VAL A 483 28.54 -0.97 -9.13
N ILE A 484 28.92 -2.13 -9.66
CA ILE A 484 30.24 -2.75 -9.41
C ILE A 484 31.37 -1.77 -9.77
N GLY A 485 31.31 -1.16 -10.94
CA GLY A 485 32.33 -0.20 -11.38
C GLY A 485 32.40 1.05 -10.48
N TRP A 486 31.28 1.59 -10.06
CA TRP A 486 31.21 2.75 -9.17
C TRP A 486 31.70 2.41 -7.75
N LEU A 487 31.36 1.24 -7.22
CA LEU A 487 31.87 0.77 -5.92
C LEU A 487 33.38 0.53 -5.95
N SER A 488 33.88 -0.11 -7.02
CA SER A 488 35.33 -0.34 -7.21
C SER A 488 36.08 0.99 -7.20
N LYS A 489 35.57 2.00 -7.93
CA LYS A 489 36.14 3.35 -7.93
C LYS A 489 36.03 4.02 -6.56
N ARG A 490 34.87 3.95 -5.92
CA ARG A 490 34.59 4.59 -4.61
C ARG A 490 35.49 4.07 -3.50
N PHE A 491 35.76 2.76 -3.49
CA PHE A 491 36.62 2.11 -2.48
C PHE A 491 38.07 1.97 -2.91
N GLY A 492 38.43 2.43 -4.12
CA GLY A 492 39.81 2.38 -4.63
C GLY A 492 40.30 0.94 -4.80
N LEU A 493 39.44 0.02 -5.23
CA LEU A 493 39.80 -1.39 -5.41
C LEU A 493 40.79 -1.54 -6.57
N SER A 494 41.89 -2.29 -6.35
CA SER A 494 42.75 -2.77 -7.43
C SER A 494 42.00 -3.77 -8.31
N ALA A 495 42.49 -4.07 -9.50
CA ALA A 495 41.91 -5.08 -10.39
C ALA A 495 41.79 -6.44 -9.69
N ALA A 496 42.86 -6.88 -8.99
CA ALA A 496 42.83 -8.14 -8.24
C ALA A 496 41.79 -8.16 -7.10
N GLN A 497 41.58 -7.02 -6.42
CA GLN A 497 40.55 -6.90 -5.41
C GLN A 497 39.14 -6.89 -6.03
N GLN A 498 38.96 -6.21 -7.15
CA GLN A 498 37.67 -6.24 -7.87
C GLN A 498 37.35 -7.66 -8.33
N ASP A 499 38.31 -8.38 -8.87
CA ASP A 499 38.13 -9.77 -9.29
C ASP A 499 37.80 -10.67 -8.08
N ALA A 500 38.48 -10.47 -6.95
CA ALA A 500 38.22 -11.24 -5.73
C ALA A 500 36.75 -11.10 -5.22
N TYR A 501 36.13 -9.94 -5.42
CA TYR A 501 34.72 -9.71 -5.02
C TYR A 501 33.72 -10.03 -6.12
N PHE A 502 34.03 -9.74 -7.41
CA PHE A 502 33.02 -9.62 -8.44
C PHE A 502 33.28 -10.42 -9.73
N ALA A 503 34.38 -11.21 -9.84
CA ALA A 503 34.67 -11.95 -11.08
C ALA A 503 33.51 -12.87 -11.48
N HIS A 504 33.01 -13.68 -10.53
CA HIS A 504 31.88 -14.58 -10.77
C HIS A 504 30.60 -13.82 -11.11
N THR A 505 30.28 -12.76 -10.36
CA THR A 505 29.11 -11.89 -10.62
C THR A 505 29.18 -11.27 -12.02
N LEU A 506 30.37 -10.79 -12.45
CA LEU A 506 30.53 -10.21 -13.79
C LEU A 506 30.39 -11.25 -14.90
N GLU A 507 30.81 -12.49 -14.67
CA GLU A 507 30.59 -13.62 -15.57
C GLU A 507 29.08 -13.89 -15.73
N LEU A 508 28.34 -14.04 -14.62
CA LEU A 508 26.89 -14.22 -14.64
C LEU A 508 26.17 -13.06 -15.33
N LEU A 509 26.56 -11.81 -15.06
CA LEU A 509 25.99 -10.65 -15.72
C LEU A 509 26.27 -10.64 -17.23
N SER A 510 27.41 -11.17 -17.68
CA SER A 510 27.69 -11.31 -19.11
C SER A 510 26.84 -12.39 -19.79
N GLN A 511 26.36 -13.36 -19.04
CA GLN A 511 25.49 -14.44 -19.51
C GLN A 511 23.99 -14.03 -19.49
N TYR A 512 23.52 -13.43 -18.40
CA TYR A 512 22.08 -13.24 -18.14
C TYR A 512 21.57 -11.80 -18.36
N ASN A 513 22.46 -10.81 -18.50
CA ASN A 513 22.10 -9.40 -18.70
C ASN A 513 22.34 -8.90 -20.15
N VAL A 514 22.57 -9.81 -21.09
CA VAL A 514 22.66 -9.49 -22.54
C VAL A 514 21.28 -9.16 -23.12
N LYS A 515 21.30 -8.45 -24.28
CA LYS A 515 20.08 -8.10 -25.02
C LYS A 515 19.47 -9.30 -25.69
#